data_4e9f1cadd40c4eedbfa6f2de28c29bc7
#
_entry.id   4e9f1cadd40c4eedbfa6f2de28c29bc7
#
_cell.length_a   1.000
_cell.length_b   1.000
_cell.length_c   1.000
_cell.angle_alpha   90.00
_cell.angle_beta   90.00
_cell.angle_gamma   90.00
#
_symmetry.space_group_name_H-M   'P 1'
#
loop_
_entity.id
_entity.type
_entity.pdbx_description
1 polymer ?
#
loop_
_entity_poly.entity_id
_entity_poly.type
_entity_poly.pdbx_seq_one_letter_code
_entity_poly.pdbx_strand_id
1 'polypeptide(L)'
;MTATDTTASPTPSPVIEGQCHCGDVHWRFTAPVQLATACNCTLCRRYGALWIYDFEGPGVSPGTGISIVGNMEVYGPGRSIDFLFCVRCHCLAAWRAREAPPGAPLWMAVNVRLAAPDAVAHLQIQHFDGLDTFRDLPLDGRCVRDYWF
;
A
#
# COMPACT_ATOMS: atom_id res chain seq x y z
N MET A 1 2.46 -47.78 13.05
CA MET A 1 1.56 -46.64 12.73
C MET A 1 2.44 -45.42 12.54
N THR A 2 2.77 -45.13 11.30
CA THR A 2 3.64 -44.01 10.91
C THR A 2 2.78 -42.83 10.56
N ALA A 3 2.83 -41.78 11.38
CA ALA A 3 2.20 -40.51 11.08
C ALA A 3 2.98 -39.80 9.95
N THR A 4 2.37 -39.64 8.79
CA THR A 4 2.89 -38.82 7.71
C THR A 4 2.62 -37.38 8.06
N ASP A 5 3.65 -36.67 8.50
CA ASP A 5 3.66 -35.22 8.68
C ASP A 5 3.67 -34.57 7.30
N THR A 6 2.50 -34.13 6.85
CA THR A 6 2.35 -33.38 5.60
C THR A 6 2.65 -31.93 5.89
N THR A 7 3.91 -31.55 5.84
CA THR A 7 4.32 -30.13 5.79
C THR A 7 3.81 -29.51 4.49
N ALA A 8 2.65 -28.87 4.56
CA ALA A 8 2.14 -28.04 3.47
C ALA A 8 3.15 -26.90 3.26
N SER A 9 3.76 -26.85 2.08
CA SER A 9 4.58 -25.71 1.65
C SER A 9 3.73 -24.44 1.73
N PRO A 10 4.23 -23.34 2.30
CA PRO A 10 3.48 -22.10 2.34
C PRO A 10 3.15 -21.65 0.90
N THR A 11 1.88 -21.48 0.62
CA THR A 11 1.42 -20.88 -0.63
C THR A 11 2.08 -19.50 -0.76
N PRO A 12 2.77 -19.20 -1.87
CA PRO A 12 3.40 -17.90 -2.03
C PRO A 12 2.33 -16.80 -1.89
N SER A 13 2.62 -15.79 -1.10
CA SER A 13 1.73 -14.62 -0.94
C SER A 13 1.46 -14.00 -2.31
N PRO A 14 0.20 -13.63 -2.61
CA PRO A 14 -0.11 -13.01 -3.89
C PRO A 14 0.68 -11.71 -4.03
N VAL A 15 1.33 -11.55 -5.17
CA VAL A 15 2.04 -10.32 -5.53
C VAL A 15 1.03 -9.34 -6.13
N ILE A 16 1.00 -8.11 -5.62
CA ILE A 16 0.24 -7.02 -6.20
C ILE A 16 1.22 -6.03 -6.81
N GLU A 17 0.97 -5.63 -8.04
CA GLU A 17 1.80 -4.67 -8.76
C GLU A 17 0.96 -3.47 -9.21
N GLY A 18 1.58 -2.30 -9.24
CA GLY A 18 0.94 -1.09 -9.74
C GLY A 18 1.94 -0.20 -10.46
N GLN A 19 1.40 0.60 -11.38
CA GLN A 19 2.19 1.58 -12.13
C GLN A 19 1.43 2.88 -12.31
N CYS A 20 2.15 3.98 -12.39
CA CYS A 20 1.55 5.28 -12.68
C CYS A 20 1.04 5.33 -14.13
N HIS A 21 0.23 6.34 -14.44
CA HIS A 21 -0.39 6.50 -15.76
C HIS A 21 0.61 6.43 -16.94
N CYS A 22 1.78 7.02 -16.80
CA CYS A 22 2.79 7.01 -17.86
C CYS A 22 3.76 5.79 -17.83
N GLY A 23 3.63 4.90 -16.83
CA GLY A 23 4.45 3.71 -16.67
C GLY A 23 5.86 3.95 -16.10
N ASP A 24 6.27 5.19 -15.84
CA ASP A 24 7.63 5.48 -15.35
C ASP A 24 7.83 5.05 -13.89
N VAL A 25 6.85 5.25 -13.03
CA VAL A 25 6.86 4.78 -11.64
C VAL A 25 6.03 3.52 -11.51
N HIS A 26 6.64 2.46 -10.98
CA HIS A 26 5.97 1.21 -10.69
C HIS A 26 6.43 0.63 -9.36
N TRP A 27 5.54 -0.12 -8.72
CA TRP A 27 5.77 -0.73 -7.42
C TRP A 27 5.27 -2.18 -7.38
N ARG A 28 5.83 -2.93 -6.44
CA ARG A 28 5.49 -4.31 -6.17
C ARG A 28 5.32 -4.51 -4.66
N PHE A 29 4.22 -5.16 -4.29
CA PHE A 29 3.84 -5.48 -2.92
C PHE A 29 3.74 -7.00 -2.77
N THR A 30 4.38 -7.56 -1.76
CA THR A 30 4.53 -9.03 -1.61
C THR A 30 4.01 -9.60 -0.30
N ALA A 31 3.35 -8.79 0.55
CA ALA A 31 2.74 -9.26 1.79
C ALA A 31 1.29 -9.70 1.60
N PRO A 32 0.76 -10.60 2.45
CA PRO A 32 -0.66 -10.86 2.52
C PRO A 32 -1.41 -9.58 2.92
N VAL A 33 -2.49 -9.25 2.21
CA VAL A 33 -3.30 -8.07 2.49
C VAL A 33 -4.79 -8.37 2.27
N GLN A 34 -5.64 -7.82 3.15
CA GLN A 34 -7.09 -7.96 3.10
C GLN A 34 -7.80 -6.60 3.07
N LEU A 35 -7.09 -5.56 3.48
CA LEU A 35 -7.65 -4.23 3.66
C LEU A 35 -6.89 -3.21 2.81
N ALA A 36 -7.63 -2.28 2.22
CA ALA A 36 -7.09 -1.06 1.64
C ALA A 36 -7.63 0.14 2.42
N THR A 37 -6.76 1.04 2.85
CA THR A 37 -7.16 2.19 3.68
C THR A 37 -7.57 3.38 2.83
N ALA A 38 -8.78 3.88 3.05
CA ALA A 38 -9.29 5.15 2.55
C ALA A 38 -9.16 6.21 3.64
N CYS A 39 -8.16 7.07 3.52
CA CYS A 39 -7.93 8.17 4.46
C CYS A 39 -8.64 9.45 3.98
N ASN A 40 -9.36 10.13 4.89
CA ASN A 40 -10.07 11.38 4.60
C ASN A 40 -9.24 12.65 4.77
N CYS A 41 -7.94 12.54 5.09
CA CYS A 41 -7.07 13.72 5.25
C CYS A 41 -7.05 14.60 3.99
N THR A 42 -6.57 15.82 4.14
CA THR A 42 -6.61 16.83 3.07
C THR A 42 -5.88 16.41 1.80
N LEU A 43 -4.87 15.56 1.88
CA LEU A 43 -4.13 15.06 0.72
C LEU A 43 -4.80 13.80 0.15
N CYS A 44 -4.96 12.74 0.95
CA CYS A 44 -5.44 11.45 0.46
C CYS A 44 -6.81 11.54 -0.23
N ARG A 45 -7.76 12.29 0.36
CA ARG A 45 -9.09 12.47 -0.25
C ARG A 45 -9.07 13.25 -1.57
N ARG A 46 -8.12 14.19 -1.76
CA ARG A 46 -8.01 14.97 -3.00
C ARG A 46 -7.47 14.16 -4.16
N TYR A 47 -6.57 13.21 -3.87
CA TYR A 47 -6.01 12.29 -4.86
C TYR A 47 -6.79 10.99 -4.97
N GLY A 48 -7.81 10.77 -4.12
CA GLY A 48 -8.59 9.54 -4.09
C GLY A 48 -7.74 8.30 -3.81
N ALA A 49 -6.67 8.44 -3.02
CA ALA A 49 -5.74 7.36 -2.75
C ALA A 49 -6.33 6.28 -1.85
N LEU A 50 -6.02 5.03 -2.16
CA LEU A 50 -6.29 3.86 -1.34
C LEU A 50 -4.96 3.15 -1.05
N TRP A 51 -4.69 2.90 0.23
CA TRP A 51 -3.38 2.48 0.69
C TRP A 51 -3.33 1.03 1.15
N ILE A 52 -2.29 0.31 0.76
CA ILE A 52 -1.85 -0.93 1.41
C ILE A 52 -0.44 -0.72 1.95
N TYR A 53 -0.12 -1.37 3.08
CA TYR A 53 1.05 -1.04 3.90
C TYR A 53 1.98 -2.22 4.08
N ASP A 54 3.27 -1.94 4.04
CA ASP A 54 4.37 -2.79 4.49
C ASP A 54 5.62 -1.92 4.66
N PHE A 55 6.77 -2.54 4.74
CA PHE A 55 8.06 -1.85 4.82
C PHE A 55 8.71 -1.74 3.44
N GLU A 56 9.49 -0.67 3.25
CA GLU A 56 10.31 -0.47 2.06
C GLU A 56 11.41 -1.54 1.96
N GLY A 57 11.62 -2.10 0.77
CA GLY A 57 12.58 -3.18 0.54
C GLY A 57 12.12 -4.52 1.06
N PRO A 58 13.03 -5.37 1.56
CA PRO A 58 12.67 -6.60 2.25
C PRO A 58 11.90 -6.26 3.53
N GLY A 59 10.66 -6.76 3.64
CA GLY A 59 9.83 -6.56 4.83
C GLY A 59 10.39 -7.25 6.07
N VAL A 60 9.66 -7.13 7.18
CA VAL A 60 10.04 -7.75 8.46
C VAL A 60 9.97 -9.28 8.38
N SER A 61 9.03 -9.81 7.60
CA SER A 61 8.92 -11.25 7.33
C SER A 61 9.61 -11.61 6.02
N PRO A 62 10.24 -12.80 5.92
CA PRO A 62 10.87 -13.24 4.68
C PRO A 62 9.90 -13.23 3.50
N GLY A 63 10.32 -12.60 2.40
CA GLY A 63 9.53 -12.53 1.16
C GLY A 63 8.41 -11.48 1.16
N THR A 64 8.27 -10.67 2.22
CA THR A 64 7.34 -9.52 2.24
C THR A 64 8.06 -8.22 1.94
N GLY A 65 7.31 -7.16 1.72
CA GLY A 65 7.82 -5.80 1.55
C GLY A 65 7.31 -5.11 0.30
N ILE A 66 7.72 -3.84 0.17
CA ILE A 66 7.39 -2.97 -0.94
C ILE A 66 8.66 -2.57 -1.69
N SER A 67 8.70 -2.83 -2.99
CA SER A 67 9.68 -2.22 -3.88
C SER A 67 9.01 -1.20 -4.78
N ILE A 68 9.65 -0.05 -4.98
CA ILE A 68 9.18 1.01 -5.87
C ILE A 68 10.38 1.56 -6.65
N VAL A 69 10.18 1.79 -7.93
CA VAL A 69 11.21 2.35 -8.83
C VAL A 69 10.60 3.38 -9.78
N GLY A 70 11.42 4.23 -10.34
CA GLY A 70 11.04 5.28 -11.28
C GLY A 70 11.44 6.67 -10.78
N ASN A 71 11.16 7.69 -11.58
CA ASN A 71 11.49 9.07 -11.26
C ASN A 71 10.36 9.71 -10.43
N MET A 72 10.65 9.95 -9.17
CA MET A 72 9.68 10.46 -8.21
C MET A 72 10.12 11.79 -7.60
N GLU A 73 9.18 12.68 -7.44
CA GLU A 73 9.32 13.87 -6.60
C GLU A 73 8.69 13.62 -5.23
N VAL A 74 9.28 14.24 -4.22
CA VAL A 74 8.86 14.11 -2.82
C VAL A 74 8.08 15.35 -2.41
N TYR A 75 6.88 15.12 -1.85
CA TYR A 75 6.11 16.15 -1.19
C TYR A 75 5.88 15.77 0.28
N GLY A 76 6.52 16.52 1.17
CA GLY A 76 6.47 16.28 2.61
C GLY A 76 5.77 17.43 3.34
N PRO A 77 4.42 17.49 3.36
CA PRO A 77 3.67 18.58 3.98
C PRO A 77 3.74 18.57 5.50
N GLY A 78 4.09 17.43 6.08
CA GLY A 78 4.20 17.21 7.52
C GLY A 78 5.61 16.82 7.97
N ARG A 79 5.70 16.29 9.19
CA ARG A 79 6.98 15.90 9.79
C ARG A 79 7.28 14.41 9.68
N SER A 80 6.28 13.57 9.48
CA SER A 80 6.39 12.12 9.69
C SER A 80 6.49 11.31 8.42
N ILE A 81 5.87 11.77 7.32
CA ILE A 81 5.81 11.03 6.06
C ILE A 81 6.11 11.92 4.86
N ASP A 82 6.64 11.29 3.83
CA ASP A 82 6.87 11.84 2.50
C ASP A 82 5.96 11.15 1.48
N PHE A 83 5.22 11.94 0.70
CA PHE A 83 4.44 11.44 -0.42
C PHE A 83 5.29 11.43 -1.69
N LEU A 84 5.17 10.36 -2.47
CA LEU A 84 5.96 10.11 -3.67
C LEU A 84 5.08 10.22 -4.91
N PHE A 85 5.41 11.19 -5.75
CA PHE A 85 4.70 11.48 -6.99
C PHE A 85 5.57 11.17 -8.20
N CYS A 86 4.99 10.65 -9.27
CA CYS A 86 5.69 10.55 -10.53
C CYS A 86 5.99 11.94 -11.09
N VAL A 87 7.25 12.24 -11.46
CA VAL A 87 7.66 13.53 -12.01
C VAL A 87 7.02 13.83 -13.37
N ARG A 88 6.57 12.82 -14.12
CA ARG A 88 6.01 12.98 -15.48
C ARG A 88 4.51 13.13 -15.53
N CYS A 89 3.78 12.26 -14.83
CA CYS A 89 2.32 12.26 -14.89
C CYS A 89 1.64 12.69 -13.59
N HIS A 90 2.44 13.00 -12.55
CA HIS A 90 2.00 13.50 -11.25
C HIS A 90 1.02 12.57 -10.50
N CYS A 91 0.96 11.28 -10.88
CA CYS A 91 0.25 10.29 -10.09
C CYS A 91 0.87 10.16 -8.71
N LEU A 92 0.05 10.16 -7.68
CA LEU A 92 0.46 9.82 -6.31
C LEU A 92 0.65 8.31 -6.20
N ALA A 93 1.90 7.87 -6.11
CA ALA A 93 2.24 6.45 -6.15
C ALA A 93 2.35 5.80 -4.77
N ALA A 94 2.94 6.51 -3.82
CA ALA A 94 3.25 5.95 -2.51
C ALA A 94 3.40 7.06 -1.46
N TRP A 95 3.53 6.65 -0.21
CA TRP A 95 4.17 7.45 0.83
C TRP A 95 5.09 6.57 1.67
N ARG A 96 6.08 7.17 2.33
CA ARG A 96 6.96 6.49 3.26
C ARG A 96 7.21 7.32 4.50
N ALA A 97 7.48 6.65 5.63
CA ALA A 97 7.93 7.30 6.84
C ALA A 97 9.31 7.95 6.60
N ARG A 98 9.57 9.07 7.25
CA ARG A 98 10.88 9.74 7.20
C ARG A 98 11.91 9.09 8.10
N GLU A 99 11.44 8.43 9.15
CA GLU A 99 12.29 7.83 10.17
C GLU A 99 11.83 6.40 10.47
N ALA A 100 12.78 5.56 10.80
CA ALA A 100 12.56 4.22 11.32
C ALA A 100 13.45 4.02 12.56
N PRO A 101 13.11 3.11 13.45
CA PRO A 101 14.01 2.67 14.52
C PRO A 101 15.35 2.20 13.93
N PRO A 102 16.47 2.35 14.66
CA PRO A 102 17.77 1.92 14.18
C PRO A 102 17.77 0.47 13.71
N GLY A 103 18.20 0.25 12.45
CA GLY A 103 18.25 -1.08 11.82
C GLY A 103 16.92 -1.63 11.32
N ALA A 104 15.81 -0.89 11.46
CA ALA A 104 14.52 -1.27 10.88
C ALA A 104 14.31 -0.61 9.50
N PRO A 105 13.58 -1.27 8.58
CA PRO A 105 13.19 -0.66 7.32
C PRO A 105 12.13 0.46 7.54
N LEU A 106 12.03 1.37 6.58
CA LEU A 106 11.03 2.44 6.62
C LEU A 106 9.62 1.88 6.39
N TRP A 107 8.67 2.30 7.19
CA TRP A 107 7.24 2.05 6.98
C TRP A 107 6.76 2.77 5.72
N MET A 108 6.02 2.07 4.88
CA MET A 108 5.64 2.54 3.56
C MET A 108 4.22 2.10 3.19
N ALA A 109 3.60 2.85 2.29
CA ALA A 109 2.36 2.44 1.64
C ALA A 109 2.41 2.71 0.14
N VAL A 110 1.71 1.89 -0.63
CA VAL A 110 1.50 2.09 -2.06
C VAL A 110 0.03 2.29 -2.38
N ASN A 111 -0.24 3.07 -3.42
CA ASN A 111 -1.58 3.42 -3.83
C ASN A 111 -2.16 2.34 -4.75
N VAL A 112 -3.10 1.54 -4.24
CA VAL A 112 -3.74 0.46 -5.02
C VAL A 112 -4.59 0.95 -6.20
N ARG A 113 -4.90 2.26 -6.27
CA ARG A 113 -5.51 2.85 -7.48
C ARG A 113 -4.63 2.72 -8.73
N LEU A 114 -3.36 2.43 -8.56
CA LEU A 114 -2.39 2.21 -9.64
C LEU A 114 -2.23 0.73 -10.02
N ALA A 115 -2.85 -0.18 -9.29
CA ALA A 115 -2.88 -1.61 -9.60
C ALA A 115 -3.97 -1.94 -10.63
N ALA A 116 -3.86 -3.12 -11.26
CA ALA A 116 -4.94 -3.65 -12.07
C ALA A 116 -6.20 -3.85 -11.20
N PRO A 117 -7.41 -3.45 -11.66
CA PRO A 117 -8.63 -3.53 -10.87
C PRO A 117 -8.89 -4.91 -10.27
N ASP A 118 -8.75 -5.97 -11.05
CA ASP A 118 -9.02 -7.34 -10.61
C ASP A 118 -8.08 -7.82 -9.50
N ALA A 119 -6.84 -7.31 -9.48
CA ALA A 119 -5.85 -7.69 -8.46
C ALA A 119 -6.23 -7.20 -7.06
N VAL A 120 -7.01 -6.13 -6.94
CA VAL A 120 -7.32 -5.44 -5.66
C VAL A 120 -8.81 -5.30 -5.39
N ALA A 121 -9.68 -5.70 -6.33
CA ALA A 121 -11.14 -5.56 -6.25
C ALA A 121 -11.74 -6.14 -4.96
N HIS A 122 -11.14 -7.21 -4.43
CA HIS A 122 -11.60 -7.95 -3.25
C HIS A 122 -11.21 -7.33 -1.93
N LEU A 123 -10.23 -6.40 -1.90
CA LEU A 123 -9.77 -5.78 -0.67
C LEU A 123 -10.92 -4.97 -0.04
N GLN A 124 -11.19 -5.22 1.24
CA GLN A 124 -12.14 -4.42 1.99
C GLN A 124 -11.58 -3.03 2.25
N ILE A 125 -12.46 -2.03 2.30
CA ILE A 125 -12.05 -0.66 2.59
C ILE A 125 -12.07 -0.42 4.10
N GLN A 126 -10.91 -0.10 4.65
CA GLN A 126 -10.75 0.46 5.98
C GLN A 126 -10.77 1.99 5.88
N HIS A 127 -11.82 2.61 6.39
CA HIS A 127 -11.88 4.06 6.50
C HIS A 127 -11.01 4.52 7.66
N PHE A 128 -10.17 5.51 7.41
CA PHE A 128 -9.30 6.12 8.41
C PHE A 128 -9.56 7.62 8.51
N ASP A 129 -9.87 8.09 9.70
CA ASP A 129 -10.09 9.51 9.95
C ASP A 129 -8.77 10.25 10.19
N GLY A 130 -8.05 10.49 9.10
CA GLY A 130 -6.81 11.27 9.11
C GLY A 130 -7.01 12.79 9.16
N LEU A 131 -8.27 13.25 9.17
CA LEU A 131 -8.60 14.67 9.23
C LEU A 131 -8.68 15.17 10.68
N ASP A 132 -9.25 14.36 11.57
CA ASP A 132 -9.60 14.80 12.94
C ASP A 132 -9.06 13.85 14.02
N THR A 133 -9.58 12.63 14.11
CA THR A 133 -9.31 11.75 15.26
C THR A 133 -8.07 10.86 15.11
N PHE A 134 -7.54 10.69 13.91
CA PHE A 134 -6.45 9.77 13.58
C PHE A 134 -6.73 8.32 14.00
N ARG A 135 -7.96 7.85 13.76
CA ARG A 135 -8.44 6.50 14.10
C ARG A 135 -9.09 5.81 12.93
N ASP A 136 -9.04 4.48 12.96
CA ASP A 136 -9.84 3.66 12.08
C ASP A 136 -11.33 3.81 12.44
N LEU A 137 -12.16 3.87 11.41
CA LEU A 137 -13.61 3.86 11.52
C LEU A 137 -14.14 2.41 11.33
N PRO A 138 -15.36 2.11 11.81
CA PRO A 138 -15.95 0.79 11.57
C PRO A 138 -16.00 0.42 10.09
N LEU A 139 -15.75 -0.86 9.78
CA LEU A 139 -15.89 -1.38 8.42
C LEU A 139 -17.36 -1.30 8.00
N ASP A 140 -17.61 -0.86 6.77
CA ASP A 140 -18.94 -0.75 6.17
C ASP A 140 -19.26 -1.87 5.17
N GLY A 141 -18.35 -2.83 5.02
CA GLY A 141 -18.49 -3.98 4.13
C GLY A 141 -18.14 -3.71 2.67
N ARG A 142 -17.78 -2.47 2.30
CA ARG A 142 -17.37 -2.13 0.93
C ARG A 142 -15.98 -2.66 0.61
N CYS A 143 -15.82 -3.02 -0.64
CA CYS A 143 -14.53 -3.43 -1.21
C CYS A 143 -14.04 -2.40 -2.24
N VAL A 144 -12.80 -2.52 -2.68
CA VAL A 144 -12.21 -1.63 -3.68
C VAL A 144 -13.04 -1.56 -4.96
N ARG A 145 -13.63 -2.68 -5.39
CA ARG A 145 -14.53 -2.72 -6.56
C ARG A 145 -15.72 -1.76 -6.48
N ASP A 146 -16.22 -1.49 -5.28
CA ASP A 146 -17.39 -0.64 -5.07
C ASP A 146 -17.12 0.86 -5.30
N TYR A 147 -15.84 1.22 -5.47
CA TYR A 147 -15.38 2.58 -5.71
C TYR A 147 -14.91 2.83 -7.16
N TRP A 148 -14.87 1.79 -7.98
CA TRP A 148 -14.44 1.93 -9.39
C TRP A 148 -15.55 1.85 -10.41
N PHE A 149 -16.72 1.35 -10.01
CA PHE A 149 -17.86 1.12 -10.93
C PHE A 149 -19.16 1.67 -10.38
#